data_49d4685a331adc03486cccf82747dd62
#
_entry.id   49d4685a331adc03486cccf82747dd62
#
_cell.length_a   1.000
_cell.length_b   1.000
_cell.length_c   1.000
_cell.angle_alpha   90.00
_cell.angle_beta   90.00
_cell.angle_gamma   90.00
#
_symmetry.space_group_name_H-M   'P 1'
#
loop_
_entity.id
_entity.type
_entity.pdbx_description
1 polymer ?
#
loop_
_entity_poly.entity_id
_entity_poly.type
_entity_poly.pdbx_seq_one_letter_code
_entity_poly.pdbx_strand_id
1 'polypeptide(L)'
;YSYNKKIKGSAPESFHTLSGLYAKDANHVYFEGAIIDKADAPSFETLDFSYAKDKKNVYYLKTIIKNSDIKTFRVLNNGYAADKNSLYYDGQDVKGSDPDTFEVLDDNFVRDQNHIYMWGNIADDDYEITNKK
;
A
#
# COMPACT_ATOMS: atom_id res chain seq x y z
N TYR A 1 15.41 10.51 1.59
CA TYR A 1 16.65 11.15 1.97
C TYR A 1 16.86 12.42 1.16
N SER A 2 17.77 13.24 1.59
CA SER A 2 17.87 14.59 1.04
C SER A 2 19.26 14.92 0.57
N TYR A 3 19.85 14.07 -0.20
CA TYR A 3 21.15 14.35 -0.82
C TYR A 3 22.16 14.91 0.19
N ASN A 4 22.54 16.15 0.06
CA ASN A 4 23.53 16.75 0.94
C ASN A 4 22.92 17.44 2.15
N LYS A 5 21.63 17.32 2.34
CA LYS A 5 20.94 18.03 3.39
C LYS A 5 20.61 17.10 4.54
N LYS A 6 21.05 17.48 5.73
CA LYS A 6 20.76 16.70 6.92
C LYS A 6 19.31 16.90 7.35
N ILE A 7 18.60 15.81 7.62
CA ILE A 7 17.22 15.84 8.11
C ILE A 7 17.27 15.96 9.62
N LYS A 8 16.56 16.96 10.15
CA LYS A 8 16.52 17.18 11.58
C LYS A 8 16.00 15.96 12.31
N GLY A 9 16.70 15.54 13.35
CA GLY A 9 16.33 14.38 14.13
C GLY A 9 16.77 13.04 13.56
N SER A 10 17.45 13.06 12.42
CA SER A 10 17.95 11.82 11.82
C SER A 10 19.11 11.24 12.63
N ALA A 11 19.32 9.94 12.48
CA ALA A 11 20.44 9.22 13.07
C ALA A 11 21.33 8.72 11.92
N PRO A 12 22.28 9.54 11.47
CA PRO A 12 23.02 9.25 10.24
C PRO A 12 23.74 7.91 10.23
N GLU A 13 24.16 7.44 11.38
CA GLU A 13 24.91 6.18 11.46
C GLU A 13 24.10 4.97 11.11
N SER A 14 22.79 5.05 11.27
CA SER A 14 21.88 3.95 10.96
C SER A 14 21.05 4.21 9.72
N PHE A 15 21.25 5.36 9.08
CA PHE A 15 20.43 5.75 7.92
C PHE A 15 20.71 4.85 6.72
N HIS A 16 19.66 4.33 6.14
CA HIS A 16 19.77 3.56 4.90
C HIS A 16 18.49 3.66 4.09
N THR A 17 18.63 3.50 2.78
CA THR A 17 17.48 3.53 1.89
C THR A 17 16.79 2.17 1.87
N LEU A 18 15.49 2.23 1.62
CA LEU A 18 14.67 1.05 1.43
C LEU A 18 14.20 1.05 -0.03
N SER A 19 13.28 0.16 -0.38
CA SER A 19 12.78 0.16 -1.75
C SER A 19 11.89 1.37 -1.99
N GLY A 20 11.77 1.76 -3.25
CA GLY A 20 11.01 2.94 -3.62
C GLY A 20 11.70 4.19 -3.09
N LEU A 21 10.90 5.11 -2.56
CA LEU A 21 11.39 6.38 -2.05
C LEU A 21 11.47 6.41 -0.53
N TYR A 22 11.40 5.24 0.10
CA TYR A 22 11.49 5.12 1.56
C TYR A 22 12.93 5.01 2.01
N ALA A 23 13.19 5.51 3.22
CA ALA A 23 14.45 5.34 3.91
C ALA A 23 14.15 5.33 5.41
N LYS A 24 15.09 4.84 6.19
CA LYS A 24 14.92 4.90 7.64
C LYS A 24 16.27 4.95 8.34
N ASP A 25 16.23 5.40 9.59
CA ASP A 25 17.34 5.27 10.52
C ASP A 25 16.79 4.66 11.81
N ALA A 26 17.59 4.70 12.87
CA ALA A 26 17.17 4.09 14.13
C ALA A 26 15.95 4.76 14.74
N ASN A 27 15.70 6.01 14.40
CA ASN A 27 14.67 6.83 15.06
C ASN A 27 13.45 7.12 14.21
N HIS A 28 13.60 7.21 12.89
CA HIS A 28 12.53 7.70 12.02
C HIS A 28 12.49 6.95 10.70
N VAL A 29 11.33 7.03 10.06
CA VAL A 29 11.13 6.58 8.68
C VAL A 29 10.88 7.81 7.83
N TYR A 30 11.40 7.80 6.61
CA TYR A 30 11.33 8.93 5.69
C TYR A 30 10.72 8.49 4.37
N PHE A 31 9.94 9.37 3.76
CA PHE A 31 9.47 9.21 2.40
C PHE A 31 9.83 10.46 1.62
N GLU A 32 10.62 10.32 0.58
CA GLU A 32 11.10 11.44 -0.23
C GLU A 32 11.75 12.53 0.64
N GLY A 33 12.48 12.11 1.67
CA GLY A 33 13.18 13.03 2.53
C GLY A 33 12.36 13.63 3.66
N ALA A 34 11.06 13.33 3.74
CA ALA A 34 10.20 13.86 4.80
C ALA A 34 9.90 12.75 5.81
N ILE A 35 9.84 13.13 7.06
CA ILE A 35 9.58 12.18 8.15
C ILE A 35 8.12 11.72 8.09
N ILE A 36 7.90 10.41 8.25
CA ILE A 36 6.57 9.86 8.47
C ILE A 36 6.39 9.78 9.99
N ASP A 37 5.65 10.73 10.55
CA ASP A 37 5.63 10.96 11.99
C ASP A 37 5.27 9.75 12.84
N LYS A 38 4.34 8.93 12.37
CA LYS A 38 3.80 7.86 13.21
C LYS A 38 4.43 6.50 12.91
N ALA A 39 5.39 6.46 12.02
CA ALA A 39 6.01 5.20 11.65
C ALA A 39 6.98 4.72 12.72
N ASP A 40 6.97 3.41 12.92
CA ASP A 40 7.87 2.76 13.86
C ASP A 40 9.09 2.26 13.11
N ALA A 41 10.21 2.96 13.25
CA ALA A 41 11.40 2.66 12.46
C ALA A 41 11.92 1.24 12.64
N PRO A 42 12.02 0.70 13.86
CA PRO A 42 12.56 -0.66 14.00
C PRO A 42 11.77 -1.74 13.27
N SER A 43 10.46 -1.61 13.17
CA SER A 43 9.63 -2.63 12.54
C SER A 43 9.20 -2.29 11.12
N PHE A 44 9.55 -1.10 10.63
CA PHE A 44 9.11 -0.65 9.31
C PHE A 44 9.74 -1.47 8.20
N GLU A 45 8.91 -1.96 7.30
CA GLU A 45 9.38 -2.67 6.11
C GLU A 45 8.55 -2.27 4.91
N THR A 46 9.19 -2.28 3.74
CA THR A 46 8.49 -1.94 2.50
C THR A 46 7.89 -3.20 1.88
N LEU A 47 6.77 -2.98 1.20
CA LEU A 47 6.09 -3.99 0.41
C LEU A 47 6.10 -3.52 -1.04
N ASP A 48 5.49 -4.29 -1.93
CA ASP A 48 5.45 -3.91 -3.35
C ASP A 48 4.47 -2.77 -3.59
N PHE A 49 4.62 -2.11 -4.73
CA PHE A 49 3.68 -1.10 -5.22
C PHE A 49 3.46 0.05 -4.24
N SER A 50 4.54 0.49 -3.59
CA SER A 50 4.54 1.64 -2.69
C SER A 50 3.77 1.43 -1.40
N TYR A 51 3.48 0.20 -1.05
CA TYR A 51 2.94 -0.13 0.26
C TYR A 51 4.08 -0.43 1.23
N ALA A 52 3.82 -0.21 2.50
CA ALA A 52 4.75 -0.52 3.58
C ALA A 52 3.96 -0.80 4.85
N LYS A 53 4.62 -1.37 5.83
CA LYS A 53 3.98 -1.63 7.12
C LYS A 53 5.00 -1.59 8.24
N ASP A 54 4.50 -1.36 9.44
CA ASP A 54 5.26 -1.56 10.66
C ASP A 54 4.36 -2.29 11.66
N LYS A 55 4.77 -2.36 12.91
CA LYS A 55 3.96 -3.10 13.89
C LYS A 55 2.64 -2.43 14.24
N LYS A 56 2.47 -1.16 13.84
CA LYS A 56 1.29 -0.38 14.20
C LYS A 56 0.34 -0.15 13.05
N ASN A 57 0.85 0.05 11.84
CA ASN A 57 0.05 0.52 10.72
C ASN A 57 0.53 -0.05 9.40
N VAL A 58 -0.34 0.07 8.40
CA VAL A 58 0.02 -0.14 7.01
C VAL A 58 0.00 1.22 6.33
N TYR A 59 0.91 1.42 5.39
CA TYR A 59 1.10 2.70 4.71
C TYR A 59 1.03 2.53 3.21
N TYR A 60 0.47 3.54 2.55
CA TYR A 60 0.65 3.72 1.12
C TYR A 60 1.37 5.04 0.92
N LEU A 61 2.57 4.99 0.35
CA LEU A 61 3.45 6.15 0.30
C LEU A 61 3.66 6.66 1.73
N LYS A 62 3.28 7.88 2.04
CA LYS A 62 3.44 8.44 3.39
C LYS A 62 2.15 8.42 4.21
N THR A 63 1.07 7.86 3.67
CA THR A 63 -0.26 7.93 4.27
C THR A 63 -0.62 6.61 4.96
N ILE A 64 -1.15 6.69 6.16
CA ILE A 64 -1.63 5.53 6.90
C ILE A 64 -2.95 5.06 6.27
N ILE A 65 -3.05 3.75 6.03
CA ILE A 65 -4.29 3.14 5.56
C ILE A 65 -5.13 2.81 6.79
N LYS A 66 -6.17 3.59 7.00
CA LYS A 66 -7.03 3.43 8.18
C LYS A 66 -7.79 2.12 8.12
N ASN A 67 -7.97 1.51 9.28
CA ASN A 67 -8.75 0.28 9.44
C ASN A 67 -8.16 -0.93 8.75
N SER A 68 -6.93 -0.85 8.31
CA SER A 68 -6.25 -2.00 7.74
C SER A 68 -5.87 -2.99 8.84
N ASP A 69 -5.78 -4.25 8.45
CA ASP A 69 -5.38 -5.32 9.35
C ASP A 69 -3.97 -5.77 9.00
N ILE A 70 -3.02 -5.44 9.86
CA ILE A 70 -1.61 -5.67 9.58
C ILE A 70 -1.30 -7.15 9.35
N LYS A 71 -1.92 -8.01 10.13
CA LYS A 71 -1.60 -9.44 10.08
C LYS A 71 -2.04 -10.11 8.78
N THR A 72 -3.12 -9.64 8.19
CA THR A 72 -3.65 -10.24 6.98
C THR A 72 -3.39 -9.42 5.73
N PHE A 73 -2.78 -8.24 5.89
CA PHE A 73 -2.53 -7.36 4.74
C PHE A 73 -1.53 -8.00 3.78
N ARG A 74 -1.90 -8.02 2.52
CA ARG A 74 -1.06 -8.55 1.46
C ARG A 74 -1.20 -7.70 0.21
N VAL A 75 -0.10 -7.56 -0.51
CA VAL A 75 -0.10 -6.79 -1.76
C VAL A 75 -0.35 -7.74 -2.92
N LEU A 76 -1.18 -7.29 -3.84
CA LEU A 76 -1.53 -8.03 -5.05
C LEU A 76 -0.85 -7.37 -6.24
N ASN A 77 -1.38 -7.52 -7.43
CA ASN A 77 -0.82 -6.91 -8.63
C ASN A 77 -1.38 -5.51 -8.86
N ASN A 78 -0.59 -4.68 -9.52
CA ASN A 78 -1.05 -3.40 -10.10
C ASN A 78 -1.62 -2.42 -9.08
N GLY A 79 -1.07 -2.41 -7.87
CA GLY A 79 -1.49 -1.46 -6.85
C GLY A 79 -2.63 -1.94 -5.98
N TYR A 80 -3.16 -3.12 -6.25
CA TYR A 80 -4.17 -3.72 -5.38
C TYR A 80 -3.53 -4.37 -4.16
N ALA A 81 -4.25 -4.33 -3.07
CA ALA A 81 -3.88 -5.03 -1.84
C ALA A 81 -5.16 -5.44 -1.13
N ALA A 82 -5.06 -6.35 -0.18
CA ALA A 82 -6.22 -6.81 0.56
C ALA A 82 -5.83 -7.22 1.96
N ASP A 83 -6.78 -7.13 2.86
CA ASP A 83 -6.69 -7.74 4.17
C ASP A 83 -8.05 -8.38 4.49
N LYS A 84 -8.26 -8.79 5.73
CA LYS A 84 -9.53 -9.44 6.06
C LYS A 84 -10.72 -8.48 6.02
N ASN A 85 -10.47 -7.18 5.97
CA ASN A 85 -11.54 -6.18 6.03
C ASN A 85 -11.94 -5.63 4.68
N SER A 86 -10.98 -5.49 3.76
CA SER A 86 -11.23 -4.76 2.52
C SER A 86 -10.25 -5.11 1.43
N LEU A 87 -10.64 -4.75 0.22
CA LEU A 87 -9.73 -4.64 -0.91
C LEU A 87 -9.31 -3.19 -1.03
N TYR A 88 -8.04 -2.94 -1.38
CA TYR A 88 -7.48 -1.60 -1.51
C TYR A 88 -6.89 -1.40 -2.90
N TYR A 89 -6.97 -0.20 -3.40
CA TYR A 89 -6.29 0.18 -4.63
C TYR A 89 -5.56 1.50 -4.41
N ASP A 90 -4.25 1.49 -4.63
CA ASP A 90 -3.40 2.66 -4.40
C ASP A 90 -3.66 3.27 -3.02
N GLY A 91 -3.77 2.40 -2.02
CA GLY A 91 -3.94 2.83 -0.64
C GLY A 91 -5.34 3.21 -0.23
N GLN A 92 -6.31 3.14 -1.14
CA GLN A 92 -7.69 3.53 -0.84
C GLN A 92 -8.59 2.31 -0.76
N ASP A 93 -9.48 2.31 0.21
CA ASP A 93 -10.47 1.26 0.39
C ASP A 93 -11.41 1.21 -0.82
N VAL A 94 -11.52 0.05 -1.42
CA VAL A 94 -12.46 -0.17 -2.53
C VAL A 94 -13.81 -0.50 -1.92
N LYS A 95 -14.69 0.49 -1.90
CA LYS A 95 -15.98 0.37 -1.22
C LYS A 95 -16.84 -0.72 -1.83
N GLY A 96 -17.47 -1.49 -0.96
CA GLY A 96 -18.33 -2.57 -1.38
C GLY A 96 -17.59 -3.84 -1.76
N SER A 97 -16.28 -3.85 -1.66
CA SER A 97 -15.51 -5.03 -2.00
C SER A 97 -15.63 -6.10 -0.93
N ASP A 98 -15.47 -7.35 -1.36
CA ASP A 98 -15.50 -8.49 -0.46
C ASP A 98 -14.14 -9.19 -0.52
N PRO A 99 -13.31 -9.02 0.51
CA PRO A 99 -11.97 -9.59 0.48
C PRO A 99 -11.93 -11.11 0.53
N ASP A 100 -13.03 -11.74 0.92
CA ASP A 100 -13.06 -13.21 1.02
C ASP A 100 -13.24 -13.88 -0.33
N THR A 101 -13.81 -13.20 -1.29
CA THR A 101 -14.15 -13.82 -2.58
C THR A 101 -13.42 -13.22 -3.77
N PHE A 102 -12.58 -12.21 -3.55
CA PHE A 102 -11.97 -11.54 -4.68
C PHE A 102 -10.93 -12.42 -5.39
N GLU A 103 -10.77 -12.17 -6.68
CA GLU A 103 -9.69 -12.77 -7.46
C GLU A 103 -9.24 -11.80 -8.54
N VAL A 104 -7.98 -11.90 -8.91
CA VAL A 104 -7.40 -11.09 -9.99
C VAL A 104 -7.73 -11.77 -11.30
N LEU A 105 -8.39 -11.04 -12.20
CA LEU A 105 -8.76 -11.56 -13.51
C LEU A 105 -7.65 -11.37 -14.53
N ASP A 106 -7.10 -10.15 -14.58
CA ASP A 106 -5.96 -9.84 -15.43
C ASP A 106 -5.30 -8.57 -14.91
N ASP A 107 -4.44 -7.96 -15.71
CA ASP A 107 -3.68 -6.80 -15.26
C ASP A 107 -4.55 -5.60 -14.88
N ASN A 108 -5.76 -5.53 -15.41
CA ASN A 108 -6.62 -4.37 -15.20
C ASN A 108 -7.82 -4.66 -14.31
N PHE A 109 -8.26 -5.90 -14.23
CA PHE A 109 -9.53 -6.24 -13.61
C PHE A 109 -9.36 -7.19 -12.43
N VAL A 110 -10.13 -6.91 -11.39
CA VAL A 110 -10.27 -7.75 -10.20
C VAL A 110 -11.77 -7.92 -9.97
N ARG A 111 -12.17 -9.05 -9.44
CA ARG A 111 -13.58 -9.25 -9.10
C ARG A 111 -13.74 -9.88 -7.72
N ASP A 112 -14.91 -9.69 -7.16
CA ASP A 112 -15.36 -10.45 -6.00
C ASP A 112 -16.78 -10.96 -6.31
N GLN A 113 -17.46 -11.47 -5.29
CA GLN A 113 -18.82 -11.99 -5.55
C GLN A 113 -19.80 -10.90 -5.92
N ASN A 114 -19.49 -9.65 -5.66
CA ASN A 114 -20.42 -8.53 -5.86
C ASN A 114 -20.19 -7.78 -7.16
N HIS A 115 -18.94 -7.59 -7.54
CA HIS A 115 -18.61 -6.67 -8.65
C HIS A 115 -17.31 -7.05 -9.33
N ILE A 116 -17.12 -6.46 -10.50
CA ILE A 116 -15.84 -6.40 -11.17
C ILE A 116 -15.32 -4.99 -11.02
N TYR A 117 -14.03 -4.86 -10.77
CA TYR A 117 -13.39 -3.58 -10.51
C TYR A 117 -12.22 -3.35 -11.47
N MET A 118 -12.05 -2.08 -11.85
CA MET A 118 -10.88 -1.66 -12.62
C MET A 118 -10.34 -0.39 -11.96
N TRP A 119 -9.05 -0.42 -11.62
CA TRP A 119 -8.38 0.71 -10.98
C TRP A 119 -9.13 1.22 -9.75
N GLY A 120 -9.64 0.27 -8.96
CA GLY A 120 -10.34 0.61 -7.72
C GLY A 120 -11.78 1.01 -7.85
N ASN A 121 -12.34 1.02 -9.06
CA ASN A 121 -13.72 1.44 -9.31
C ASN A 121 -14.54 0.27 -9.83
N ILE A 122 -15.83 0.27 -9.53
CA ILE A 122 -16.73 -0.73 -10.07
C ILE A 122 -16.77 -0.60 -11.59
N ALA A 123 -16.58 -1.71 -12.28
CA ALA A 123 -16.44 -1.72 -13.72
C ALA A 123 -17.16 -2.93 -14.35
N ASP A 124 -18.32 -3.30 -13.82
CA ASP A 124 -19.05 -4.48 -14.28
C ASP A 124 -19.33 -4.41 -15.78
N ASP A 125 -19.82 -3.26 -16.23
CA ASP A 125 -20.18 -3.09 -17.64
C ASP A 125 -18.94 -3.05 -18.52
N ASP A 126 -17.88 -2.42 -18.06
CA ASP A 126 -16.65 -2.29 -18.83
C ASP A 126 -16.02 -3.65 -19.10
N TYR A 127 -16.02 -4.51 -18.11
CA TYR A 127 -15.43 -5.83 -18.27
C TYR A 127 -16.25 -6.66 -19.25
N GLU A 128 -17.56 -6.61 -19.14
CA GLU A 128 -18.45 -7.36 -20.04
C GLU A 128 -18.28 -6.92 -21.48
N ILE A 129 -18.18 -5.62 -21.72
CA ILE A 129 -17.97 -5.10 -23.07
C ILE A 129 -16.64 -5.57 -23.63
N THR A 130 -15.60 -5.53 -22.82
CA THR A 130 -14.24 -5.85 -23.27
C THR A 130 -14.05 -7.34 -23.52
N ASN A 131 -14.68 -8.19 -22.70
CA ASN A 131 -14.39 -9.63 -22.69
C ASN A 131 -15.56 -10.50 -23.16
N LYS A 132 -16.60 -9.89 -23.63
CA LYS A 132 -17.75 -10.63 -24.11
C LYS A 132 -17.42 -11.38 -25.38
N LYS A 133 -17.86 -12.59 -25.47
CA LYS A 133 -17.62 -13.45 -26.63
C LYS A 133 -18.86 -13.69 -27.41
#